data_aad57c26c2c8c57ebf5a83d7c068c65f
#
_entry.id   aad57c26c2c8c57ebf5a83d7c068c65f
#
_cell.length_a   1.000
_cell.length_b   1.000
_cell.length_c   1.000
_cell.angle_alpha   90.00
_cell.angle_beta   90.00
_cell.angle_gamma   90.00
#
_symmetry.space_group_name_H-M   'P 1'
#
loop_
_entity.id
_entity.type
_entity.pdbx_description
1 polymer ?
#
loop_
_entity_poly.entity_id
_entity_poly.type
_entity_poly.pdbx_seq_one_letter_code
_entity_poly.pdbx_strand_id
1 'polypeptide(L)'
;MNVRLEKTLHFTAGVWYDHALEMNNYVARVHICTNTTDSVDQNTAFERLKYFVYYALDSSILIDQELTEQCSRIASTGLKITTMPGMPVDQLVGIMLYYKLNAIMEQRLIVTDVGISSSVGEGVVYLHNEEEDGGDVVKPTWWTTSDLAHSEDNLSQSDNVVAMNRARTWRELELDWPTEPAVEPGNILVFPDRKRNDTE
;
A
#
# COMPACT_ATOMS: atom_id res chain seq x y z
N MET A 1 -16.95 -6.27 16.62
CA MET A 1 -17.40 -7.25 15.59
C MET A 1 -16.39 -7.15 14.46
N ASN A 2 -15.58 -8.20 14.24
CA ASN A 2 -14.62 -8.16 13.13
C ASN A 2 -15.33 -8.54 11.83
N VAL A 3 -15.42 -7.61 10.91
CA VAL A 3 -15.96 -7.86 9.57
C VAL A 3 -14.83 -8.29 8.67
N ARG A 4 -15.02 -9.39 7.95
CA ARG A 4 -14.10 -9.83 6.89
C ARG A 4 -14.65 -9.44 5.54
N LEU A 5 -13.82 -8.89 4.71
CA LEU A 5 -14.15 -8.40 3.37
C LEU A 5 -13.19 -9.02 2.36
N GLU A 6 -13.68 -9.27 1.16
CA GLU A 6 -12.84 -9.60 0.01
C GLU A 6 -12.93 -8.47 -1.01
N LYS A 7 -11.79 -8.03 -1.51
CA LYS A 7 -11.70 -7.03 -2.56
C LYS A 7 -10.89 -7.58 -3.72
N THR A 8 -11.50 -7.64 -4.90
CA THR A 8 -10.78 -7.92 -6.14
C THR A 8 -10.28 -6.62 -6.76
N LEU A 9 -9.01 -6.60 -7.11
CA LEU A 9 -8.30 -5.48 -7.72
C LEU A 9 -7.73 -5.94 -9.06
N HIS A 10 -7.81 -5.08 -10.06
CA HIS A 10 -7.26 -5.32 -11.39
C HIS A 10 -6.28 -4.19 -11.70
N PHE A 11 -5.10 -4.52 -12.16
CA PHE A 11 -4.14 -3.53 -12.64
C PHE A 11 -3.28 -4.11 -13.75
N THR A 12 -2.72 -3.24 -14.57
CA THR A 12 -1.80 -3.58 -15.63
C THR A 12 -0.45 -2.98 -15.31
N ALA A 13 0.63 -3.75 -15.44
CA ALA A 13 1.98 -3.23 -15.26
C ALA A 13 2.91 -3.79 -16.33
N GLY A 14 3.91 -2.99 -16.70
CA GLY A 14 5.06 -3.49 -17.43
C GLY A 14 5.96 -4.27 -16.48
N VAL A 15 6.50 -5.39 -16.92
CA VAL A 15 7.47 -6.17 -16.17
C VAL A 15 8.79 -6.12 -16.94
N TRP A 16 9.84 -5.60 -16.30
CA TRP A 16 11.18 -5.63 -16.88
C TRP A 16 11.87 -6.91 -16.48
N TYR A 17 12.06 -7.78 -17.45
CA TYR A 17 12.67 -9.09 -17.28
C TYR A 17 13.56 -9.42 -18.46
N ASP A 18 14.75 -9.98 -18.21
CA ASP A 18 15.71 -10.45 -19.22
C ASP A 18 15.93 -9.46 -20.39
N HIS A 19 16.14 -8.19 -20.04
CA HIS A 19 16.32 -7.08 -21.00
C HIS A 19 15.10 -6.76 -21.89
N ALA A 20 13.94 -7.31 -21.59
CA ALA A 20 12.68 -7.06 -22.27
C ALA A 20 11.66 -6.41 -21.33
N LEU A 21 10.75 -5.63 -21.91
CA LEU A 21 9.59 -5.09 -21.24
C LEU A 21 8.35 -5.84 -21.74
N GLU A 22 7.70 -6.53 -20.84
CA GLU A 22 6.47 -7.26 -21.13
C GLU A 22 5.30 -6.63 -20.37
N MET A 23 4.16 -6.48 -21.04
CA MET A 23 2.93 -5.99 -20.38
C MET A 23 2.20 -7.17 -19.75
N ASN A 24 1.84 -7.04 -18.49
CA ASN A 24 1.14 -8.05 -17.75
C ASN A 24 -0.12 -7.50 -17.08
N ASN A 25 -1.21 -8.28 -17.09
CA ASN A 25 -2.45 -7.93 -16.43
C ASN A 25 -2.59 -8.77 -15.16
N TYR A 26 -2.77 -8.10 -14.05
CA TYR A 26 -2.85 -8.69 -12.73
C TYR A 26 -4.26 -8.68 -12.18
N VAL A 27 -4.61 -9.76 -11.50
CA VAL A 27 -5.80 -9.85 -10.66
C VAL A 27 -5.34 -10.18 -9.24
N ALA A 28 -5.57 -9.27 -8.32
CA ALA A 28 -5.29 -9.46 -6.91
C ALA A 28 -6.59 -9.59 -6.12
N ARG A 29 -6.75 -10.67 -5.36
CA ARG A 29 -7.82 -10.86 -4.37
C ARG A 29 -7.24 -10.59 -3.00
N VAL A 30 -7.81 -9.63 -2.31
CA VAL A 30 -7.30 -9.16 -1.02
C VAL A 30 -8.36 -9.42 0.03
N HIS A 31 -8.02 -10.21 1.03
CA HIS A 31 -8.86 -10.40 2.20
C HIS A 31 -8.51 -9.39 3.28
N ILE A 32 -9.51 -8.72 3.80
CA ILE A 32 -9.35 -7.57 4.68
C ILE A 32 -10.20 -7.77 5.92
N CYS A 33 -9.61 -7.55 7.10
CA CYS A 33 -10.32 -7.45 8.38
C CYS A 33 -10.41 -5.99 8.80
N THR A 34 -11.56 -5.59 9.32
CA THR A 34 -11.72 -4.25 9.90
C THR A 34 -11.18 -4.24 11.33
N ASN A 35 -10.30 -3.32 11.65
CA ASN A 35 -9.73 -3.14 12.98
C ASN A 35 -10.29 -1.90 13.68
N THR A 36 -10.90 -0.98 12.94
CA THR A 36 -11.58 0.19 13.47
C THR A 36 -13.10 0.11 13.26
N THR A 37 -13.86 0.71 14.16
CA THR A 37 -15.32 0.90 14.00
C THR A 37 -15.67 2.25 13.41
N ASP A 38 -14.71 3.15 13.27
CA ASP A 38 -14.90 4.45 12.65
C ASP A 38 -15.04 4.31 11.14
N SER A 39 -16.17 4.77 10.61
CA SER A 39 -16.47 4.70 9.19
C SER A 39 -15.62 5.65 8.35
N VAL A 40 -15.13 6.75 8.91
CA VAL A 40 -14.27 7.71 8.22
C VAL A 40 -12.90 7.08 8.01
N ASP A 41 -12.33 6.48 9.07
CA ASP A 41 -11.07 5.74 8.99
C ASP A 41 -11.14 4.59 7.99
N GLN A 42 -12.24 3.81 8.02
CA GLN A 42 -12.42 2.71 7.06
C GLN A 42 -12.47 3.23 5.62
N ASN A 43 -13.22 4.31 5.37
CA ASN A 43 -13.31 4.89 4.04
C ASN A 43 -11.96 5.44 3.57
N THR A 44 -11.23 6.16 4.42
CA THR A 44 -9.90 6.67 4.12
C THR A 44 -8.94 5.53 3.78
N ALA A 45 -8.95 4.43 4.54
CA ALA A 45 -8.14 3.26 4.26
C ALA A 45 -8.45 2.64 2.89
N PHE A 46 -9.74 2.51 2.55
CA PHE A 46 -10.15 2.00 1.23
C PHE A 46 -9.76 2.93 0.09
N GLU A 47 -9.86 4.24 0.27
CA GLU A 47 -9.44 5.21 -0.76
C GLU A 47 -7.92 5.21 -0.93
N ARG A 48 -7.12 5.06 0.16
CA ARG A 48 -5.67 4.86 0.08
C ARG A 48 -5.31 3.60 -0.70
N LEU A 49 -5.98 2.47 -0.40
CA LEU A 49 -5.79 1.21 -1.14
C LEU A 49 -6.08 1.38 -2.63
N LYS A 50 -7.21 1.97 -2.97
CA LYS A 50 -7.59 2.22 -4.37
C LYS A 50 -6.58 3.13 -5.06
N TYR A 51 -6.19 4.23 -4.39
CA TYR A 51 -5.22 5.15 -4.94
C TYR A 51 -3.90 4.46 -5.23
N PHE A 52 -3.39 3.68 -4.28
CA PHE A 52 -2.14 2.95 -4.48
C PHE A 52 -2.22 2.02 -5.71
N VAL A 53 -3.26 1.21 -5.80
CA VAL A 53 -3.35 0.23 -6.89
C VAL A 53 -3.61 0.90 -8.23
N TYR A 54 -4.57 1.81 -8.32
CA TYR A 54 -5.02 2.34 -9.61
C TYR A 54 -4.21 3.56 -10.10
N TYR A 55 -3.55 4.29 -9.21
CA TYR A 55 -2.80 5.49 -9.59
C TYR A 55 -1.29 5.35 -9.37
N ALA A 56 -0.85 4.59 -8.38
CA ALA A 56 0.57 4.39 -8.14
C ALA A 56 1.10 3.14 -8.86
N LEU A 57 0.40 2.01 -8.77
CA LEU A 57 0.86 0.73 -9.31
C LEU A 57 0.42 0.50 -10.76
N ASP A 58 -0.85 0.75 -11.09
CA ASP A 58 -1.36 0.54 -12.45
C ASP A 58 -0.59 1.38 -13.47
N SER A 59 -0.30 0.78 -14.62
CA SER A 59 0.51 1.38 -15.69
C SER A 59 1.93 1.79 -15.27
N SER A 60 2.50 1.18 -14.22
CA SER A 60 3.90 1.32 -13.85
C SER A 60 4.76 0.22 -14.48
N ILE A 61 6.07 0.42 -14.46
CA ILE A 61 7.04 -0.61 -14.83
C ILE A 61 7.61 -1.19 -13.55
N LEU A 62 7.34 -2.47 -13.32
CA LEU A 62 7.92 -3.26 -12.25
C LEU A 62 9.33 -3.68 -12.66
N ILE A 63 10.32 -3.34 -11.85
CA ILE A 63 11.72 -3.61 -12.16
C ILE A 63 12.50 -3.91 -10.88
N ASP A 64 13.47 -4.80 -10.96
CA ASP A 64 14.38 -5.06 -9.86
C ASP A 64 15.19 -3.79 -9.50
N GLN A 65 15.18 -3.43 -8.23
CA GLN A 65 15.89 -2.25 -7.71
C GLN A 65 17.41 -2.31 -7.92
N GLU A 66 17.98 -3.52 -8.07
CA GLU A 66 19.41 -3.68 -8.33
C GLU A 66 19.80 -3.24 -9.74
N LEU A 67 18.84 -3.16 -10.67
CA LEU A 67 19.06 -2.72 -12.05
C LEU A 67 19.07 -1.19 -12.17
N THR A 68 19.95 -0.51 -11.42
CA THR A 68 19.97 0.95 -11.27
C THR A 68 20.13 1.72 -12.59
N GLU A 69 20.94 1.21 -13.52
CA GLU A 69 21.13 1.83 -14.84
C GLU A 69 19.83 1.78 -15.66
N GLN A 70 19.14 0.65 -15.68
CA GLN A 70 17.88 0.46 -16.38
C GLN A 70 16.79 1.31 -15.74
N CYS A 71 16.70 1.35 -14.40
CA CYS A 71 15.79 2.23 -13.67
C CYS A 71 15.98 3.68 -14.10
N SER A 72 17.21 4.18 -14.10
CA SER A 72 17.53 5.56 -14.50
C SER A 72 17.16 5.85 -15.95
N ARG A 73 17.45 4.90 -16.86
CA ARG A 73 17.11 5.05 -18.29
C ARG A 73 15.61 5.11 -18.51
N ILE A 74 14.84 4.22 -17.87
CA ILE A 74 13.37 4.20 -17.99
C ILE A 74 12.77 5.46 -17.34
N ALA A 75 13.24 5.85 -16.15
CA ALA A 75 12.79 7.08 -15.49
C ALA A 75 13.00 8.33 -16.36
N SER A 76 14.13 8.40 -17.10
CA SER A 76 14.41 9.52 -17.99
C SER A 76 13.41 9.67 -19.15
N THR A 77 12.66 8.63 -19.47
CA THR A 77 11.58 8.67 -20.48
C THR A 77 10.26 9.23 -19.94
N GLY A 78 10.17 9.50 -18.63
CA GLY A 78 8.94 9.95 -17.97
C GLY A 78 7.96 8.80 -17.65
N LEU A 79 8.35 7.55 -17.85
CA LEU A 79 7.53 6.41 -17.48
C LEU A 79 7.58 6.19 -15.96
N LYS A 80 6.45 5.78 -15.42
CA LYS A 80 6.32 5.48 -14.00
C LYS A 80 7.00 4.15 -13.68
N ILE A 81 7.88 4.16 -12.69
CA ILE A 81 8.62 2.98 -12.24
C ILE A 81 8.17 2.60 -10.83
N THR A 82 8.07 1.30 -10.60
CA THR A 82 7.89 0.70 -9.28
C THR A 82 9.01 -0.30 -9.06
N THR A 83 9.99 0.06 -8.24
CA THR A 83 11.12 -0.83 -7.94
C THR A 83 10.71 -1.95 -6.99
N MET A 84 11.22 -3.14 -7.26
CA MET A 84 10.97 -4.36 -6.49
C MET A 84 12.27 -4.82 -5.80
N PRO A 85 12.20 -5.48 -4.65
CA PRO A 85 13.40 -5.98 -3.95
C PRO A 85 14.08 -7.18 -4.64
N GLY A 86 13.65 -7.51 -5.83
CA GLY A 86 14.16 -8.56 -6.68
C GLY A 86 13.37 -8.61 -7.98
N MET A 87 13.59 -9.66 -8.74
CA MET A 87 12.92 -9.88 -10.03
C MET A 87 11.38 -9.90 -9.85
N PRO A 88 10.61 -9.10 -10.61
CA PRO A 88 9.17 -8.92 -10.43
C PRO A 88 8.35 -10.12 -10.96
N VAL A 89 8.53 -11.29 -10.37
CA VAL A 89 7.67 -12.45 -10.59
C VAL A 89 6.36 -12.31 -9.82
N ASP A 90 5.31 -12.98 -10.26
CA ASP A 90 3.96 -12.86 -9.69
C ASP A 90 3.94 -13.08 -8.16
N GLN A 91 4.68 -14.09 -7.68
CA GLN A 91 4.80 -14.35 -6.25
C GLN A 91 5.34 -13.14 -5.48
N LEU A 92 6.43 -12.54 -5.97
CA LEU A 92 7.04 -11.37 -5.33
C LEU A 92 6.10 -10.15 -5.37
N VAL A 93 5.38 -9.97 -6.49
CA VAL A 93 4.38 -8.90 -6.60
C VAL A 93 3.28 -9.09 -5.55
N GLY A 94 2.82 -10.32 -5.32
CA GLY A 94 1.82 -10.62 -4.29
C GLY A 94 2.31 -10.32 -2.88
N ILE A 95 3.53 -10.75 -2.54
CA ILE A 95 4.18 -10.48 -1.25
C ILE A 95 4.31 -8.97 -1.02
N MET A 96 4.84 -8.24 -2.01
CA MET A 96 5.02 -6.80 -1.88
C MET A 96 3.69 -6.05 -1.76
N LEU A 97 2.68 -6.49 -2.52
CA LEU A 97 1.33 -5.92 -2.42
C LEU A 97 0.76 -6.10 -1.00
N TYR A 98 0.90 -7.29 -0.40
CA TYR A 98 0.49 -7.57 0.98
C TYR A 98 1.11 -6.59 1.98
N TYR A 99 2.43 -6.43 1.95
CA TYR A 99 3.13 -5.54 2.88
C TYR A 99 2.77 -4.07 2.64
N LYS A 100 2.73 -3.65 1.38
CA LYS A 100 2.40 -2.25 1.05
C LYS A 100 0.99 -1.87 1.44
N LEU A 101 0.01 -2.72 1.16
CA LEU A 101 -1.38 -2.45 1.54
C LEU A 101 -1.52 -2.34 3.06
N ASN A 102 -0.89 -3.23 3.84
CA ASN A 102 -0.89 -3.11 5.30
C ASN A 102 -0.22 -1.83 5.78
N ALA A 103 0.91 -1.43 5.17
CA ALA A 103 1.62 -0.21 5.52
C ALA A 103 0.78 1.05 5.29
N ILE A 104 0.13 1.18 4.13
CA ILE A 104 -0.64 2.38 3.78
C ILE A 104 -1.97 2.49 4.54
N MET A 105 -2.52 1.37 5.01
CA MET A 105 -3.76 1.36 5.80
C MET A 105 -3.52 1.54 7.31
N GLU A 106 -2.27 1.50 7.75
CA GLU A 106 -1.83 1.83 9.12
C GLU A 106 -2.72 1.21 10.19
N GLN A 107 -3.01 -0.09 10.07
CA GLN A 107 -3.81 -0.90 10.98
C GLN A 107 -5.31 -0.51 11.11
N ARG A 108 -5.84 0.45 10.36
CA ARG A 108 -7.30 0.72 10.34
C ARG A 108 -8.05 -0.42 9.67
N LEU A 109 -7.50 -0.90 8.57
CA LEU A 109 -7.85 -2.17 7.94
C LEU A 109 -6.60 -3.04 7.90
N ILE A 110 -6.78 -4.34 8.04
CA ILE A 110 -5.68 -5.30 8.02
C ILE A 110 -5.91 -6.27 6.87
N VAL A 111 -4.95 -6.32 5.95
CA VAL A 111 -4.91 -7.37 4.93
C VAL A 111 -4.41 -8.63 5.59
N THR A 112 -5.22 -9.69 5.57
CA THR A 112 -4.88 -11.00 6.13
C THR A 112 -4.22 -11.90 5.12
N ASP A 113 -4.64 -11.80 3.86
CA ASP A 113 -4.02 -12.54 2.77
C ASP A 113 -4.24 -11.88 1.42
N VAL A 114 -3.36 -12.17 0.48
CA VAL A 114 -3.40 -11.73 -0.91
C VAL A 114 -3.22 -12.92 -1.82
N GLY A 115 -4.20 -13.11 -2.71
CA GLY A 115 -4.07 -14.02 -3.84
C GLY A 115 -3.81 -13.22 -5.11
N ILE A 116 -2.72 -13.49 -5.81
CA ILE A 116 -2.40 -12.81 -7.08
C ILE A 116 -2.26 -13.80 -8.23
N SER A 117 -2.75 -13.40 -9.38
CA SER A 117 -2.55 -14.08 -10.65
C SER A 117 -2.33 -13.07 -11.75
N SER A 118 -1.69 -13.51 -12.83
CA SER A 118 -1.42 -12.66 -13.97
C SER A 118 -1.77 -13.32 -15.31
N SER A 119 -1.81 -12.53 -16.36
CA SER A 119 -2.05 -13.05 -17.72
C SER A 119 -0.90 -13.93 -18.22
N VAL A 120 0.32 -13.71 -17.75
CA VAL A 120 1.50 -14.51 -18.10
C VAL A 120 1.59 -15.79 -17.27
N GLY A 121 1.06 -15.78 -16.05
CA GLY A 121 1.09 -16.90 -15.10
C GLY A 121 0.12 -18.05 -15.42
N GLU A 122 -0.51 -18.08 -16.60
CA GLU A 122 -1.36 -19.19 -17.10
C GLU A 122 -2.43 -19.67 -16.10
N GLY A 123 -2.97 -18.76 -15.28
CA GLY A 123 -4.03 -19.08 -14.32
C GLY A 123 -3.52 -19.59 -12.95
N VAL A 124 -2.22 -19.63 -12.74
CA VAL A 124 -1.65 -19.88 -11.40
C VAL A 124 -2.00 -18.71 -10.49
N VAL A 125 -2.46 -19.03 -9.27
CA VAL A 125 -2.71 -18.04 -8.21
C VAL A 125 -1.68 -18.27 -7.12
N TYR A 126 -0.86 -17.27 -6.86
CA TYR A 126 0.04 -17.26 -5.72
C TYR A 126 -0.69 -16.67 -4.52
N LEU A 127 -0.63 -17.35 -3.40
CA LEU A 127 -1.25 -16.93 -2.13
C LEU A 127 -0.14 -16.52 -1.17
N HIS A 128 -0.36 -15.44 -0.45
CA HIS A 128 0.52 -14.99 0.63
C HIS A 128 -0.34 -14.51 1.81
N ASN A 129 0.02 -14.91 3.01
CA ASN A 129 -0.68 -14.57 4.24
C ASN A 129 0.31 -14.21 5.37
N GLU A 130 -0.23 -13.82 6.52
CA GLU A 130 0.54 -13.42 7.70
C GLU A 130 1.43 -14.54 8.27
N GLU A 131 1.05 -15.81 8.07
CA GLU A 131 1.78 -16.96 8.61
C GLU A 131 3.01 -17.31 7.76
N GLU A 132 3.06 -16.80 6.54
CA GLU A 132 4.18 -17.01 5.62
C GLU A 132 5.25 -15.95 5.86
N ASP A 133 6.42 -16.39 6.33
CA ASP A 133 7.57 -15.50 6.45
C ASP A 133 7.97 -14.99 5.06
N GLY A 134 7.91 -13.67 4.87
CA GLY A 134 8.37 -13.03 3.63
C GLY A 134 9.88 -13.19 3.39
N GLY A 135 10.59 -13.82 4.33
CA GLY A 135 12.02 -14.11 4.23
C GLY A 135 12.88 -12.85 4.13
N ASP A 136 14.09 -13.03 3.61
CA ASP A 136 15.06 -11.93 3.40
C ASP A 136 14.59 -10.85 2.42
N VAL A 137 13.47 -11.07 1.72
CA VAL A 137 12.90 -10.13 0.76
C VAL A 137 12.25 -8.95 1.44
N VAL A 138 11.77 -9.13 2.69
CA VAL A 138 11.07 -8.11 3.45
C VAL A 138 12.02 -7.37 4.37
N LYS A 139 12.97 -6.66 3.79
CA LYS A 139 13.74 -5.65 4.53
C LYS A 139 12.91 -4.37 4.62
N PRO A 140 13.15 -3.50 5.66
CA PRO A 140 12.54 -2.18 5.69
C PRO A 140 12.86 -1.41 4.40
N THR A 141 11.88 -1.30 3.54
CA THR A 141 11.96 -0.65 2.23
C THR A 141 10.72 0.20 2.03
N TRP A 142 10.62 0.90 0.91
CA TRP A 142 9.41 1.61 0.52
C TRP A 142 8.13 0.76 0.60
N TRP A 143 8.23 -0.55 0.36
CA TRP A 143 7.09 -1.45 0.42
C TRP A 143 6.50 -1.64 1.83
N THR A 144 7.29 -1.37 2.85
CA THR A 144 6.88 -1.52 4.26
C THR A 144 6.54 -0.19 4.93
N THR A 145 6.63 0.93 4.20
CA THR A 145 6.28 2.27 4.71
C THR A 145 4.95 2.74 4.14
N SER A 146 4.30 3.68 4.83
CA SER A 146 3.04 4.28 4.37
C SER A 146 3.21 5.31 3.25
N ASP A 147 4.44 5.66 2.90
CA ASP A 147 4.73 6.67 1.90
C ASP A 147 4.29 6.23 0.49
N LEU A 148 3.76 7.16 -0.30
CA LEU A 148 3.45 6.95 -1.71
C LEU A 148 4.65 7.16 -2.62
N ALA A 149 5.59 7.99 -2.19
CA ALA A 149 6.78 8.33 -2.92
C ALA A 149 7.87 7.28 -2.68
N HIS A 150 8.43 6.76 -3.74
CA HIS A 150 9.73 6.10 -3.66
C HIS A 150 10.78 7.19 -3.34
N SER A 151 11.66 6.95 -2.35
CA SER A 151 12.66 7.93 -1.91
C SER A 151 13.65 8.34 -3.02
N GLU A 152 13.67 7.64 -4.13
CA GLU A 152 14.52 7.89 -5.29
C GLU A 152 13.92 8.89 -6.30
N ASP A 153 12.66 9.30 -6.15
CA ASP A 153 12.07 10.36 -6.98
C ASP A 153 12.77 11.72 -6.82
N ASN A 154 13.68 11.82 -5.86
CA ASN A 154 14.55 13.01 -5.67
C ASN A 154 15.76 13.06 -6.63
N LEU A 155 16.00 12.03 -7.46
CA LEU A 155 17.18 11.98 -8.33
C LEU A 155 17.07 12.82 -9.60
N SER A 156 15.91 13.39 -9.93
CA SER A 156 15.75 14.23 -11.11
C SER A 156 15.30 15.66 -10.80
N GLN A 157 15.89 16.31 -9.81
CA GLN A 157 15.85 17.78 -9.74
C GLN A 157 16.84 18.40 -10.74
N SER A 158 16.57 18.20 -12.00
CA SER A 158 16.98 19.17 -13.01
C SER A 158 15.97 20.33 -12.97
N ASP A 159 16.43 21.51 -12.66
CA ASP A 159 15.64 22.71 -12.34
C ASP A 159 14.61 23.17 -13.40
N ASN A 160 14.43 22.46 -14.50
CA ASN A 160 13.60 22.86 -15.62
C ASN A 160 12.58 21.83 -16.13
N VAL A 161 12.42 20.68 -15.46
CA VAL A 161 11.40 19.71 -15.82
C VAL A 161 10.37 19.66 -14.69
N VAL A 162 9.19 20.21 -14.93
CA VAL A 162 8.02 19.95 -14.08
C VAL A 162 7.73 18.45 -14.20
N ALA A 163 8.17 17.69 -13.22
CA ALA A 163 7.89 16.25 -13.16
C ALA A 163 6.36 16.07 -13.08
N MET A 164 5.73 15.69 -14.18
CA MET A 164 4.29 15.43 -14.25
C MET A 164 3.88 14.27 -13.33
N ASN A 165 4.84 13.50 -12.84
CA ASN A 165 4.67 12.35 -11.95
C ASN A 165 5.24 12.61 -10.55
N ARG A 166 5.20 13.83 -10.03
CA ARG A 166 5.55 14.06 -8.63
C ARG A 166 4.66 13.20 -7.76
N ALA A 167 5.27 12.27 -7.04
CA ALA A 167 4.56 11.46 -6.06
C ALA A 167 3.87 12.38 -5.05
N ARG A 168 2.56 12.21 -4.93
CA ARG A 168 1.74 13.00 -4.00
C ARG A 168 1.84 12.37 -2.61
N THR A 169 1.78 13.21 -1.60
CA THR A 169 1.60 12.75 -0.22
C THR A 169 0.12 12.46 0.04
N TRP A 170 -0.20 11.65 1.06
CA TRP A 170 -1.59 11.43 1.48
C TRP A 170 -2.32 12.73 1.79
N ARG A 171 -1.61 13.71 2.33
CA ARG A 171 -2.13 15.04 2.64
C ARG A 171 -2.52 15.83 1.38
N GLU A 172 -1.69 15.78 0.34
CA GLU A 172 -2.00 16.45 -0.95
C GLU A 172 -3.18 15.80 -1.68
N LEU A 173 -3.50 14.55 -1.32
CA LEU A 173 -4.63 13.79 -1.83
C LEU A 173 -5.89 13.92 -0.96
N GLU A 174 -5.80 14.66 0.14
CA GLU A 174 -6.87 14.74 1.16
C GLU A 174 -7.23 13.35 1.74
N LEU A 175 -6.25 12.45 1.80
CA LEU A 175 -6.36 11.10 2.34
C LEU A 175 -5.52 10.93 3.63
N ASP A 176 -5.23 12.03 4.32
CA ASP A 176 -4.70 11.96 5.68
C ASP A 176 -5.74 11.35 6.63
N TRP A 177 -5.24 10.71 7.67
CA TRP A 177 -6.13 10.27 8.72
C TRP A 177 -6.80 11.48 9.36
N PRO A 178 -8.11 11.41 9.68
CA PRO A 178 -8.74 12.48 10.40
C PRO A 178 -7.97 12.68 11.71
N THR A 179 -7.51 13.89 11.92
CA THR A 179 -6.85 14.26 13.18
C THR A 179 -7.86 14.00 14.28
N GLU A 180 -7.55 13.12 15.24
CA GLU A 180 -8.38 13.02 16.43
C GLU A 180 -8.57 14.45 16.96
N PRO A 181 -9.80 14.93 17.16
CA PRO A 181 -10.00 16.25 17.74
C PRO A 181 -9.16 16.26 19.01
N ALA A 182 -8.28 17.26 19.12
CA ALA A 182 -7.45 17.42 20.31
C ALA A 182 -8.40 17.31 21.52
N VAL A 183 -8.27 16.22 22.27
CA VAL A 183 -9.05 16.05 23.50
C VAL A 183 -8.56 17.18 24.39
N GLU A 184 -9.34 18.26 24.44
CA GLU A 184 -9.06 19.33 25.41
C GLU A 184 -8.98 18.65 26.78
N PRO A 185 -7.86 18.78 27.51
CA PRO A 185 -7.72 18.19 28.82
C PRO A 185 -8.62 18.99 29.76
N GLY A 186 -9.93 18.70 29.80
CA GLY A 186 -10.83 19.55 30.54
C GLY A 186 -12.23 19.03 30.90
N ASN A 187 -12.66 17.89 30.38
CA ASN A 187 -13.96 17.35 30.81
C ASN A 187 -13.85 15.90 31.26
N ILE A 188 -13.13 15.66 32.35
CA ILE A 188 -13.34 14.46 33.15
C ILE A 188 -14.73 14.67 33.83
N LEU A 189 -15.75 14.03 33.30
CA LEU A 189 -17.02 13.89 34.00
C LEU A 189 -16.77 13.08 35.26
N VAL A 190 -16.54 13.79 36.38
CA VAL A 190 -16.51 13.19 37.72
C VAL A 190 -17.93 12.76 38.02
N PHE A 191 -18.25 11.50 37.90
CA PHE A 191 -19.53 10.97 38.38
C PHE A 191 -19.54 11.11 39.91
N PRO A 192 -20.55 11.76 40.50
CA PRO A 192 -20.66 11.87 41.95
C PRO A 192 -20.81 10.45 42.53
N ASP A 193 -19.99 10.15 43.52
CA ASP A 193 -20.07 8.91 44.28
C ASP A 193 -21.51 8.70 44.80
N ARG A 194 -22.10 7.60 44.39
CA ARG A 194 -23.40 7.16 44.89
C ARG A 194 -23.22 6.77 46.36
N LYS A 195 -23.56 7.67 47.28
CA LYS A 195 -23.63 7.35 48.69
C LYS A 195 -24.53 6.13 48.86
N ARG A 196 -23.96 5.03 49.33
CA ARG A 196 -24.70 3.91 49.86
C ARG A 196 -25.48 4.41 51.10
N ASN A 197 -26.78 4.50 51.02
CA ASN A 197 -27.58 4.61 52.20
C ASN A 197 -27.61 3.23 52.87
N ASP A 198 -26.77 3.06 53.89
CA ASP A 198 -26.92 2.00 54.88
C ASP A 198 -28.11 2.47 55.77
N THR A 199 -29.26 1.91 55.55
CA THR A 199 -30.40 1.97 56.47
C THR A 199 -30.41 0.71 57.28
N GLU A 200 -30.34 0.90 58.58
CA GLU A 200 -30.54 -0.06 59.67
C GLU A 200 -31.81 -0.92 59.49
#